data_2e0d4b369cac9cb40eb4b484f46856bc
#
_entry.id   2e0d4b369cac9cb40eb4b484f46856bc
#
_cell.length_a   1.000
_cell.length_b   1.000
_cell.length_c   1.000
_cell.angle_alpha   90.00
_cell.angle_beta   90.00
_cell.angle_gamma   90.00
#
_symmetry.space_group_name_H-M   'P 1'
#
loop_
_entity.id
_entity.type
_entity.pdbx_description
1 polymer ?
#
loop_
_entity_poly.entity_id
_entity_poly.type
_entity_poly.pdbx_seq_one_letter_code
_entity_poly.pdbx_strand_id
1 'polypeptide(L)'
;MKIFVFEYASAGVLGATPLLTEGYAMLKSICSSLSAAGHEVHTFLFSEINELGIRPPADKIETYSSMHDAEKILSHVDACIPIAPDNLLYDLTKMVEAKTSLIGCPSKSILSCSNKDETYKIVSEVSKYFDVPEYETLPLENDPVVEYCSEIGFPVVIKPVDGSGCEGVSLINSKEEITDAIKKVSYVSMAKKLIVQKFCEGEHMSCSIICSKSRVLPLSMNSQRIKISGNISYLGGISPYPCVHKEEIFEESKNIAQNLELSGFAGIDLLVSGDKISFMEVNPRITTSFIALSNVMRTGELLVSCVEDSLPASVNLNGFGSVVIFPLKRGYDLDYKKILQIPEVISPPFSEEGTTLISVKSPSLYGIVDEINVVQKKLRDLGLLC
;
A
#
# COMPACT_ATOMS: atom_id res chain seq x y z
N MET A 1 4.65 -22.43 -11.25
CA MET A 1 3.42 -22.49 -10.44
C MET A 1 2.29 -21.80 -11.19
N LYS A 2 1.05 -22.22 -10.94
CA LYS A 2 -0.16 -21.51 -11.31
C LYS A 2 -0.62 -20.66 -10.15
N ILE A 3 -0.60 -19.34 -10.31
CA ILE A 3 -0.83 -18.36 -9.24
C ILE A 3 -2.06 -17.53 -9.54
N PHE A 4 -2.98 -17.46 -8.59
CA PHE A 4 -4.13 -16.59 -8.66
C PHE A 4 -3.85 -15.28 -7.94
N VAL A 5 -3.93 -14.15 -8.66
CA VAL A 5 -3.83 -12.81 -8.08
C VAL A 5 -5.23 -12.26 -7.93
N PHE A 6 -5.69 -12.15 -6.68
CA PHE A 6 -7.01 -11.63 -6.38
C PHE A 6 -6.91 -10.22 -5.81
N GLU A 7 -6.93 -9.22 -6.69
CA GLU A 7 -7.01 -7.82 -6.30
C GLU A 7 -8.49 -7.38 -6.28
N TYR A 8 -8.94 -6.97 -5.12
CA TYR A 8 -10.37 -6.83 -4.79
C TYR A 8 -11.07 -5.70 -5.55
N ALA A 9 -10.40 -4.55 -5.73
CA ALA A 9 -10.96 -3.42 -6.48
C ALA A 9 -10.99 -3.71 -7.97
N SER A 10 -9.90 -4.24 -8.55
CA SER A 10 -9.82 -4.59 -9.97
C SER A 10 -10.73 -5.73 -10.37
N ALA A 11 -11.07 -6.61 -9.44
CA ALA A 11 -12.08 -7.65 -9.64
C ALA A 11 -13.51 -7.09 -9.75
N GLY A 12 -13.74 -5.84 -9.33
CA GLY A 12 -15.05 -5.21 -9.33
C GLY A 12 -15.93 -5.54 -8.13
N VAL A 13 -15.36 -6.15 -7.07
CA VAL A 13 -16.11 -6.52 -5.87
C VAL A 13 -16.69 -5.30 -5.15
N LEU A 14 -15.97 -4.18 -5.19
CA LEU A 14 -16.39 -2.89 -4.62
C LEU A 14 -17.14 -2.00 -5.63
N GLY A 15 -17.33 -2.46 -6.88
CA GLY A 15 -17.74 -1.59 -7.98
C GLY A 15 -16.67 -0.56 -8.36
N ALA A 16 -17.06 0.48 -9.09
CA ALA A 16 -16.15 1.57 -9.45
C ALA A 16 -15.87 2.45 -8.22
N THR A 17 -14.69 2.33 -7.64
CA THR A 17 -14.25 3.07 -6.45
C THR A 17 -12.97 3.88 -6.74
N PRO A 18 -12.64 4.88 -5.92
CA PRO A 18 -11.35 5.59 -6.01
C PRO A 18 -10.12 4.66 -5.89
N LEU A 19 -10.29 3.50 -5.24
CA LEU A 19 -9.22 2.49 -5.08
C LEU A 19 -8.89 1.75 -6.38
N LEU A 20 -9.76 1.81 -7.40
CA LEU A 20 -9.62 1.03 -8.63
C LEU A 20 -8.32 1.33 -9.38
N THR A 21 -7.92 2.60 -9.47
CA THR A 21 -6.69 3.01 -10.16
C THR A 21 -5.44 2.43 -9.50
N GLU A 22 -5.36 2.49 -8.18
CA GLU A 22 -4.23 1.95 -7.41
C GLU A 22 -4.25 0.42 -7.40
N GLY A 23 -5.40 -0.19 -7.17
CA GLY A 23 -5.58 -1.63 -7.20
C GLY A 23 -5.19 -2.22 -8.54
N TYR A 24 -5.65 -1.63 -9.64
CA TYR A 24 -5.26 -2.09 -10.99
C TYR A 24 -3.75 -1.94 -11.25
N ALA A 25 -3.12 -0.86 -10.78
CA ALA A 25 -1.67 -0.69 -10.90
C ALA A 25 -0.91 -1.78 -10.15
N MET A 26 -1.33 -2.13 -8.94
CA MET A 26 -0.76 -3.26 -8.17
C MET A 26 -0.99 -4.59 -8.89
N LEU A 27 -2.21 -4.87 -9.33
CA LEU A 27 -2.55 -6.08 -10.09
C LEU A 27 -1.64 -6.24 -11.33
N LYS A 28 -1.55 -5.19 -12.16
CA LYS A 28 -0.73 -5.19 -13.37
C LYS A 28 0.75 -5.45 -13.07
N SER A 29 1.29 -4.81 -12.01
CA SER A 29 2.69 -4.97 -11.62
C SER A 29 3.00 -6.38 -11.12
N ILE A 30 2.11 -6.96 -10.33
CA ILE A 30 2.27 -8.33 -9.81
C ILE A 30 2.15 -9.34 -10.94
N CYS A 31 1.13 -9.23 -11.78
CA CYS A 31 0.98 -10.11 -12.94
C CYS A 31 2.22 -10.04 -13.85
N SER A 32 2.73 -8.83 -14.15
CA SER A 32 3.95 -8.65 -14.95
C SER A 32 5.16 -9.32 -14.30
N SER A 33 5.33 -9.16 -12.99
CA SER A 33 6.46 -9.73 -12.24
C SER A 33 6.43 -11.25 -12.21
N LEU A 34 5.25 -11.84 -11.99
CA LEU A 34 5.06 -13.29 -11.95
C LEU A 34 5.22 -13.92 -13.34
N SER A 35 4.64 -13.31 -14.39
CA SER A 35 4.81 -13.77 -15.77
C SER A 35 6.28 -13.71 -16.21
N ALA A 36 7.01 -12.64 -15.84
CA ALA A 36 8.45 -12.53 -16.10
C ALA A 36 9.29 -13.58 -15.35
N ALA A 37 8.80 -14.07 -14.21
CA ALA A 37 9.39 -15.17 -13.47
C ALA A 37 8.97 -16.57 -13.99
N GLY A 38 8.18 -16.64 -15.06
CA GLY A 38 7.78 -17.88 -15.72
C GLY A 38 6.62 -18.62 -15.05
N HIS A 39 5.77 -17.92 -14.29
CA HIS A 39 4.58 -18.49 -13.65
C HIS A 39 3.34 -18.25 -14.49
N GLU A 40 2.39 -19.20 -14.44
CA GLU A 40 1.06 -19.07 -15.02
C GLU A 40 0.20 -18.20 -14.09
N VAL A 41 -0.31 -17.09 -14.60
CA VAL A 41 -1.03 -16.08 -13.81
C VAL A 41 -2.51 -16.08 -14.16
N HIS A 42 -3.33 -16.27 -13.13
CA HIS A 42 -4.78 -16.13 -13.22
C HIS A 42 -5.24 -14.92 -12.40
N THR A 43 -6.29 -14.24 -12.86
CA THR A 43 -6.86 -13.10 -12.12
C THR A 43 -8.33 -12.87 -12.46
N PHE A 44 -9.01 -12.12 -11.61
CA PHE A 44 -10.27 -11.48 -11.95
C PHE A 44 -10.03 -10.07 -12.51
N LEU A 45 -10.92 -9.65 -13.40
CA LEU A 45 -10.95 -8.28 -13.88
C LEU A 45 -12.40 -7.82 -14.02
N PHE A 46 -12.68 -6.62 -13.55
CA PHE A 46 -13.98 -5.98 -13.67
C PHE A 46 -14.36 -5.85 -15.14
N SER A 47 -15.62 -6.20 -15.49
CA SER A 47 -16.09 -6.23 -16.87
C SER A 47 -15.91 -4.92 -17.60
N GLU A 48 -16.19 -3.78 -16.93
CA GLU A 48 -16.06 -2.44 -17.49
C GLU A 48 -14.61 -2.12 -17.90
N ILE A 49 -13.62 -2.54 -17.10
CA ILE A 49 -12.19 -2.37 -17.45
C ILE A 49 -11.84 -3.22 -18.66
N ASN A 50 -12.31 -4.46 -18.68
CA ASN A 50 -12.06 -5.39 -19.78
C ASN A 50 -12.66 -4.91 -21.10
N GLU A 51 -13.84 -4.28 -21.06
CA GLU A 51 -14.50 -3.66 -22.23
C GLU A 51 -13.73 -2.48 -22.80
N LEU A 52 -12.97 -1.75 -21.96
CA LEU A 52 -12.04 -0.69 -22.40
C LEU A 52 -10.79 -1.25 -23.10
N GLY A 53 -10.62 -2.58 -23.18
CA GLY A 53 -9.43 -3.23 -23.73
C GLY A 53 -8.21 -3.15 -22.80
N ILE A 54 -8.40 -2.80 -21.52
CA ILE A 54 -7.35 -2.68 -20.53
C ILE A 54 -7.21 -4.02 -19.81
N ARG A 55 -6.04 -4.66 -19.97
CA ARG A 55 -5.79 -5.99 -19.42
C ARG A 55 -4.43 -6.07 -18.73
N PRO A 56 -4.33 -6.71 -17.55
CA PRO A 56 -3.05 -7.08 -16.97
C PRO A 56 -2.44 -8.24 -17.78
N PRO A 57 -1.11 -8.42 -17.76
CA PRO A 57 -0.45 -9.56 -18.40
C PRO A 57 -0.67 -10.83 -17.55
N ALA A 58 -1.81 -11.48 -17.75
CA ALA A 58 -2.20 -12.71 -17.10
C ALA A 58 -2.64 -13.73 -18.18
N ASP A 59 -2.36 -15.02 -17.92
CA ASP A 59 -2.69 -16.12 -18.83
C ASP A 59 -4.19 -16.38 -18.86
N LYS A 60 -4.86 -16.19 -17.72
CA LYS A 60 -6.31 -16.33 -17.62
C LYS A 60 -6.92 -15.15 -16.86
N ILE A 61 -7.86 -14.49 -17.53
CA ILE A 61 -8.63 -13.37 -16.96
C ILE A 61 -10.10 -13.78 -16.95
N GLU A 62 -10.72 -13.77 -15.78
CA GLU A 62 -12.14 -14.09 -15.59
C GLU A 62 -12.86 -12.88 -15.00
N THR A 63 -14.17 -12.82 -15.17
CA THR A 63 -15.01 -11.81 -14.51
C THR A 63 -15.44 -12.35 -13.16
N TYR A 64 -15.26 -11.56 -12.11
CA TYR A 64 -15.79 -11.92 -10.79
C TYR A 64 -17.31 -11.86 -10.79
N SER A 65 -17.95 -12.88 -10.27
CA SER A 65 -19.39 -12.88 -10.07
C SER A 65 -19.79 -13.20 -8.62
N SER A 66 -18.98 -13.98 -7.92
CA SER A 66 -19.24 -14.32 -6.51
C SER A 66 -17.99 -14.84 -5.80
N MET A 67 -17.99 -14.80 -4.45
CA MET A 67 -16.96 -15.46 -3.65
C MET A 67 -16.89 -16.97 -3.88
N HIS A 68 -18.02 -17.62 -4.24
CA HIS A 68 -18.03 -19.04 -4.58
C HIS A 68 -17.20 -19.34 -5.84
N ASP A 69 -17.18 -18.44 -6.84
CA ASP A 69 -16.33 -18.63 -8.02
C ASP A 69 -14.85 -18.41 -7.67
N ALA A 70 -14.54 -17.48 -6.78
CA ALA A 70 -13.19 -17.34 -6.24
C ALA A 70 -12.73 -18.63 -5.54
N GLU A 71 -13.57 -19.23 -4.70
CA GLU A 71 -13.26 -20.52 -4.03
C GLU A 71 -13.00 -21.66 -5.03
N LYS A 72 -13.74 -21.71 -6.14
CA LYS A 72 -13.48 -22.71 -7.18
C LYS A 72 -12.12 -22.53 -7.81
N ILE A 73 -11.72 -21.28 -8.13
CA ILE A 73 -10.40 -21.01 -8.70
C ILE A 73 -9.31 -21.41 -7.72
N LEU A 74 -9.45 -21.04 -6.45
CA LEU A 74 -8.47 -21.37 -5.39
C LEU A 74 -8.21 -22.87 -5.28
N SER A 75 -9.20 -23.72 -5.58
CA SER A 75 -9.03 -25.18 -5.55
C SER A 75 -8.26 -25.74 -6.75
N HIS A 76 -7.92 -24.90 -7.75
CA HIS A 76 -7.26 -25.32 -8.99
C HIS A 76 -5.97 -24.55 -9.30
N VAL A 77 -5.44 -23.79 -8.32
CA VAL A 77 -4.18 -23.07 -8.41
C VAL A 77 -3.23 -23.52 -7.31
N ASP A 78 -1.92 -23.34 -7.52
CA ASP A 78 -0.90 -23.73 -6.57
C ASP A 78 -0.78 -22.73 -5.41
N ALA A 79 -1.05 -21.45 -5.69
CA ALA A 79 -0.97 -20.37 -4.70
C ALA A 79 -1.89 -19.18 -5.06
N CYS A 80 -2.17 -18.35 -4.07
CA CYS A 80 -2.92 -17.10 -4.25
C CYS A 80 -2.23 -15.92 -3.57
N ILE A 81 -2.31 -14.76 -4.23
CA ILE A 81 -1.94 -13.46 -3.69
C ILE A 81 -3.22 -12.66 -3.48
N PRO A 82 -3.74 -12.53 -2.25
CA PRO A 82 -4.88 -11.66 -1.95
C PRO A 82 -4.42 -10.21 -1.77
N ILE A 83 -5.15 -9.27 -2.38
CA ILE A 83 -4.95 -7.83 -2.22
C ILE A 83 -6.31 -7.19 -2.01
N ALA A 84 -6.48 -6.54 -0.87
CA ALA A 84 -7.71 -5.86 -0.50
C ALA A 84 -7.40 -4.75 0.52
N PRO A 85 -8.33 -3.82 0.77
CA PRO A 85 -8.29 -2.98 1.97
C PRO A 85 -8.24 -3.83 3.24
N ASP A 86 -7.58 -3.35 4.28
CA ASP A 86 -7.25 -4.14 5.49
C ASP A 86 -8.49 -4.78 6.15
N ASN A 87 -9.62 -4.06 6.16
CA ASN A 87 -10.88 -4.55 6.71
C ASN A 87 -11.49 -5.75 5.94
N LEU A 88 -11.10 -5.94 4.69
CA LEU A 88 -11.59 -7.03 3.82
C LEU A 88 -10.52 -8.11 3.63
N LEU A 89 -9.25 -7.75 3.83
CA LEU A 89 -8.12 -8.64 3.58
C LEU A 89 -8.12 -9.84 4.52
N TYR A 90 -8.55 -9.68 5.77
CA TYR A 90 -8.62 -10.75 6.76
C TYR A 90 -9.49 -11.93 6.29
N ASP A 91 -10.73 -11.67 5.91
CA ASP A 91 -11.67 -12.73 5.47
C ASP A 91 -11.24 -13.36 4.16
N LEU A 92 -10.75 -12.55 3.21
CA LEU A 92 -10.19 -13.03 1.95
C LEU A 92 -8.99 -13.96 2.20
N THR A 93 -8.09 -13.57 3.08
CA THR A 93 -6.91 -14.37 3.40
C THR A 93 -7.28 -15.69 4.07
N LYS A 94 -8.23 -15.68 5.00
CA LYS A 94 -8.75 -16.94 5.61
C LYS A 94 -9.30 -17.90 4.56
N MET A 95 -10.01 -17.39 3.57
CA MET A 95 -10.52 -18.21 2.46
C MET A 95 -9.36 -18.81 1.65
N VAL A 96 -8.31 -18.03 1.37
CA VAL A 96 -7.12 -18.52 0.66
C VAL A 96 -6.41 -19.60 1.48
N GLU A 97 -6.14 -19.35 2.75
CA GLU A 97 -5.45 -20.29 3.67
C GLU A 97 -6.16 -21.66 3.75
N ALA A 98 -7.49 -21.66 3.63
CA ALA A 98 -8.29 -22.88 3.67
C ALA A 98 -8.24 -23.70 2.36
N LYS A 99 -7.76 -23.15 1.24
CA LYS A 99 -7.89 -23.75 -0.09
C LYS A 99 -6.59 -23.98 -0.83
N THR A 100 -5.59 -23.08 -0.66
CA THR A 100 -4.33 -23.13 -1.42
C THR A 100 -3.21 -22.46 -0.65
N SER A 101 -1.98 -22.48 -1.19
CA SER A 101 -0.86 -21.77 -0.58
C SER A 101 -1.06 -20.25 -0.63
N LEU A 102 -0.79 -19.58 0.47
CA LEU A 102 -0.87 -18.11 0.58
C LEU A 102 0.47 -17.48 0.23
N ILE A 103 0.50 -16.56 -0.73
CA ILE A 103 1.63 -15.63 -0.95
C ILE A 103 1.24 -14.29 -0.32
N GLY A 104 1.46 -14.13 0.97
CA GLY A 104 1.06 -12.96 1.74
C GLY A 104 1.19 -13.19 3.24
N CYS A 105 0.79 -12.19 4.03
CA CYS A 105 0.75 -12.31 5.48
C CYS A 105 -0.41 -13.19 5.93
N PRO A 106 -0.21 -14.05 6.95
CA PRO A 106 -1.27 -14.87 7.52
C PRO A 106 -2.42 -14.01 8.05
N SER A 107 -3.64 -14.56 8.03
CA SER A 107 -4.83 -13.87 8.54
C SER A 107 -4.67 -13.41 10.00
N LYS A 108 -3.96 -14.19 10.83
CA LYS A 108 -3.62 -13.82 12.21
C LYS A 108 -2.79 -12.52 12.26
N SER A 109 -1.75 -12.42 11.44
CA SER A 109 -0.89 -11.23 11.39
C SER A 109 -1.64 -10.01 10.82
N ILE A 110 -2.52 -10.23 9.83
CA ILE A 110 -3.38 -9.18 9.30
C ILE A 110 -4.29 -8.61 10.40
N LEU A 111 -4.89 -9.48 11.22
CA LEU A 111 -5.76 -9.07 12.32
C LEU A 111 -4.99 -8.22 13.34
N SER A 112 -3.79 -8.65 13.76
CA SER A 112 -2.96 -7.89 14.71
C SER A 112 -2.53 -6.55 14.12
N CYS A 113 -2.11 -6.49 12.85
CA CYS A 113 -1.67 -5.26 12.19
C CYS A 113 -2.82 -4.30 11.88
N SER A 114 -4.05 -4.79 11.72
CA SER A 114 -5.21 -3.93 11.47
C SER A 114 -5.58 -3.06 12.67
N ASN A 115 -5.11 -3.41 13.87
CA ASN A 115 -5.29 -2.64 15.08
C ASN A 115 -4.01 -1.85 15.42
N LYS A 116 -4.00 -0.55 15.13
CA LYS A 116 -2.83 0.33 15.36
C LYS A 116 -2.42 0.41 16.84
N ASP A 117 -3.35 0.34 17.77
CA ASP A 117 -3.07 0.32 19.21
C ASP A 117 -2.27 -0.93 19.61
N GLU A 118 -2.64 -2.09 19.06
CA GLU A 118 -1.93 -3.34 19.29
C GLU A 118 -0.50 -3.31 18.70
N THR A 119 -0.35 -2.85 17.46
CA THR A 119 0.98 -2.72 16.85
C THR A 119 1.86 -1.71 17.56
N TYR A 120 1.31 -0.59 18.06
CA TYR A 120 2.06 0.40 18.83
C TYR A 120 2.60 -0.17 20.14
N LYS A 121 1.78 -0.95 20.86
CA LYS A 121 2.22 -1.64 22.10
C LYS A 121 3.34 -2.62 21.82
N ILE A 122 3.18 -3.48 20.80
CA ILE A 122 4.22 -4.44 20.41
C ILE A 122 5.51 -3.71 20.05
N VAL A 123 5.45 -2.69 19.20
CA VAL A 123 6.65 -1.95 18.77
C VAL A 123 7.31 -1.24 19.95
N SER A 124 6.54 -0.64 20.85
CA SER A 124 7.08 0.00 22.06
C SER A 124 7.83 -0.97 22.98
N GLU A 125 7.43 -2.24 23.01
CA GLU A 125 8.05 -3.27 23.84
C GLU A 125 9.33 -3.86 23.20
N VAL A 126 9.34 -4.00 21.87
CA VAL A 126 10.40 -4.77 21.19
C VAL A 126 11.45 -3.91 20.49
N SER A 127 11.11 -2.66 20.13
CA SER A 127 12.01 -1.79 19.37
C SER A 127 13.05 -1.08 20.21
N LYS A 128 14.26 -0.96 19.66
CA LYS A 128 15.35 -0.17 20.24
C LYS A 128 15.51 1.20 19.57
N TYR A 129 15.15 1.29 18.30
CA TYR A 129 15.42 2.46 17.46
C TYR A 129 14.17 3.20 17.04
N PHE A 130 12.99 2.56 17.10
CA PHE A 130 11.74 3.21 16.75
C PHE A 130 11.04 3.77 17.99
N ASP A 131 10.72 5.05 17.92
CA ASP A 131 9.83 5.71 18.87
C ASP A 131 8.38 5.58 18.40
N VAL A 132 7.49 5.18 19.28
CA VAL A 132 6.05 5.34 19.06
C VAL A 132 5.68 6.73 19.58
N PRO A 133 5.13 7.63 18.73
CA PRO A 133 4.68 8.93 19.20
C PRO A 133 3.63 8.81 20.30
N GLU A 134 3.63 9.72 21.26
CA GLU A 134 2.63 9.79 22.32
C GLU A 134 1.21 9.75 21.76
N TYR A 135 0.38 8.86 22.28
CA TYR A 135 -0.99 8.63 21.79
C TYR A 135 -1.91 8.09 22.86
N GLU A 136 -3.22 8.23 22.61
CA GLU A 136 -4.28 7.59 23.38
C GLU A 136 -5.35 7.02 22.43
N THR A 137 -5.90 5.86 22.79
CA THR A 137 -7.03 5.24 22.08
C THR A 137 -8.32 5.56 22.80
N LEU A 138 -9.20 6.30 22.14
CA LEU A 138 -10.39 6.90 22.72
C LEU A 138 -11.69 6.45 22.00
N PRO A 139 -12.84 6.51 22.66
CA PRO A 139 -14.15 6.35 22.02
C PRO A 139 -14.43 7.54 21.07
N LEU A 140 -15.42 7.40 20.18
CA LEU A 140 -15.87 8.46 19.27
C LEU A 140 -16.74 9.50 20.00
N GLU A 141 -16.23 10.09 21.07
CA GLU A 141 -16.91 11.05 21.94
C GLU A 141 -16.08 12.33 22.06
N ASN A 142 -16.76 13.49 22.05
CA ASN A 142 -16.06 14.78 22.04
C ASN A 142 -15.27 15.04 23.32
N ASP A 143 -15.86 14.83 24.48
CA ASP A 143 -15.28 15.26 25.77
C ASP A 143 -13.91 14.60 26.04
N PRO A 144 -13.75 13.25 25.97
CA PRO A 144 -12.46 12.63 26.22
C PRO A 144 -11.42 13.00 25.15
N VAL A 145 -11.84 13.20 23.91
CA VAL A 145 -10.91 13.60 22.82
C VAL A 145 -10.43 15.03 23.00
N VAL A 146 -11.31 15.97 23.37
CA VAL A 146 -10.95 17.37 23.66
C VAL A 146 -10.04 17.45 24.88
N GLU A 147 -10.32 16.68 25.94
CA GLU A 147 -9.49 16.62 27.14
C GLU A 147 -8.08 16.18 26.81
N TYR A 148 -7.92 15.04 26.15
CA TYR A 148 -6.60 14.51 25.80
C TYR A 148 -5.87 15.39 24.78
N CYS A 149 -6.52 15.93 23.74
CA CYS A 149 -5.90 16.89 22.82
C CYS A 149 -5.38 18.13 23.57
N SER A 150 -6.07 18.56 24.63
CA SER A 150 -5.65 19.72 25.43
C SER A 150 -4.44 19.40 26.32
N GLU A 151 -4.34 18.16 26.79
CA GLU A 151 -3.23 17.66 27.61
C GLU A 151 -1.94 17.57 26.80
N ILE A 152 -1.95 16.86 25.65
CA ILE A 152 -0.75 16.67 24.83
C ILE A 152 -0.39 17.89 23.97
N GLY A 153 -1.33 18.83 23.81
CA GLY A 153 -1.16 20.09 23.04
C GLY A 153 -1.18 19.89 21.52
N PHE A 154 -1.65 20.94 20.82
CA PHE A 154 -1.73 20.97 19.36
C PHE A 154 -0.37 21.27 18.69
N PRO A 155 -0.14 20.85 17.45
CA PRO A 155 -1.04 20.03 16.61
C PRO A 155 -1.05 18.56 17.00
N VAL A 156 -2.19 17.89 16.73
CA VAL A 156 -2.35 16.45 16.93
C VAL A 156 -2.90 15.80 15.66
N VAL A 157 -2.73 14.48 15.53
CA VAL A 157 -3.35 13.67 14.49
C VAL A 157 -4.47 12.85 15.09
N ILE A 158 -5.68 12.96 14.54
CA ILE A 158 -6.81 12.08 14.85
C ILE A 158 -6.97 11.10 13.69
N LYS A 159 -7.00 9.80 14.01
CA LYS A 159 -7.11 8.74 13.02
C LYS A 159 -7.92 7.54 13.55
N PRO A 160 -8.53 6.72 12.68
CA PRO A 160 -9.17 5.49 13.12
C PRO A 160 -8.12 4.52 13.71
N VAL A 161 -8.51 3.71 14.69
CA VAL A 161 -7.66 2.65 15.23
C VAL A 161 -7.44 1.54 14.20
N ASP A 162 -8.42 1.34 13.33
CA ASP A 162 -8.46 0.41 12.21
C ASP A 162 -8.52 1.18 10.86
N GLY A 163 -8.26 0.51 9.75
CA GLY A 163 -8.30 1.11 8.42
C GLY A 163 -6.93 1.45 7.84
N SER A 164 -6.91 1.78 6.56
CA SER A 164 -5.72 1.97 5.73
C SER A 164 -5.86 3.16 4.78
N GLY A 165 -4.78 3.52 4.07
CA GLY A 165 -4.82 4.49 2.98
C GLY A 165 -5.09 5.93 3.38
N CYS A 166 -4.78 6.33 4.61
CA CYS A 166 -5.03 7.67 5.18
C CYS A 166 -6.53 8.04 5.31
N GLU A 167 -7.47 7.10 5.12
CA GLU A 167 -8.89 7.38 5.28
C GLU A 167 -9.22 7.73 6.74
N GLY A 168 -9.99 8.79 6.93
CA GLY A 168 -10.38 9.28 8.27
C GLY A 168 -9.27 9.98 9.05
N VAL A 169 -8.05 10.10 8.51
CA VAL A 169 -6.94 10.80 9.18
C VAL A 169 -7.09 12.30 9.04
N SER A 170 -6.91 13.01 10.14
CA SER A 170 -7.00 14.48 10.20
C SER A 170 -5.86 15.07 11.03
N LEU A 171 -5.19 16.09 10.52
CA LEU A 171 -4.31 16.97 11.29
C LEU A 171 -5.16 18.06 11.94
N ILE A 172 -5.06 18.20 13.24
CA ILE A 172 -5.89 19.08 14.08
C ILE A 172 -5.01 20.13 14.71
N ASN A 173 -5.28 21.38 14.42
CA ASN A 173 -4.53 22.52 14.93
C ASN A 173 -5.25 23.24 16.08
N SER A 174 -6.55 22.98 16.23
CA SER A 174 -7.37 23.63 17.26
C SER A 174 -8.54 22.75 17.69
N LYS A 175 -9.17 23.10 18.82
CA LYS A 175 -10.32 22.35 19.39
C LYS A 175 -11.54 22.32 18.48
N GLU A 176 -11.73 23.37 17.68
CA GLU A 176 -12.88 23.55 16.79
C GLU A 176 -12.93 22.49 15.69
N GLU A 177 -11.75 21.91 15.33
CA GLU A 177 -11.63 20.90 14.26
C GLU A 177 -11.94 19.47 14.73
N ILE A 178 -11.99 19.22 16.05
CA ILE A 178 -12.09 17.89 16.65
C ILE A 178 -13.40 17.18 16.24
N THR A 179 -14.54 17.88 16.34
CA THR A 179 -15.85 17.28 16.05
C THR A 179 -15.93 16.74 14.62
N ASP A 180 -15.39 17.50 13.64
CA ASP A 180 -15.36 17.07 12.24
C ASP A 180 -14.40 15.89 12.04
N ALA A 181 -13.28 15.86 12.75
CA ALA A 181 -12.36 14.71 12.71
C ALA A 181 -13.00 13.43 13.27
N ILE A 182 -13.67 13.50 14.42
CA ILE A 182 -14.43 12.37 15.01
C ILE A 182 -15.47 11.87 14.02
N LYS A 183 -16.21 12.79 13.38
CA LYS A 183 -17.18 12.44 12.35
C LYS A 183 -16.56 11.70 11.17
N LYS A 184 -15.41 12.16 10.65
CA LYS A 184 -14.68 11.45 9.58
C LYS A 184 -14.29 10.04 10.00
N VAL A 185 -13.70 9.86 11.19
CA VAL A 185 -13.38 8.54 11.72
C VAL A 185 -14.62 7.65 11.84
N SER A 186 -15.76 8.20 12.27
CA SER A 186 -17.00 7.43 12.46
C SER A 186 -17.55 6.77 11.19
N TYR A 187 -17.19 7.30 10.01
CA TYR A 187 -17.60 6.73 8.72
C TYR A 187 -16.72 5.55 8.30
N VAL A 188 -15.47 5.48 8.75
CA VAL A 188 -14.50 4.50 8.27
C VAL A 188 -14.13 3.44 9.31
N SER A 189 -14.11 3.79 10.62
CA SER A 189 -13.75 2.86 11.68
C SER A 189 -14.85 1.85 11.97
N MET A 190 -14.52 0.57 11.83
CA MET A 190 -15.39 -0.55 12.25
C MET A 190 -15.34 -0.77 13.76
N ALA A 191 -14.18 -0.54 14.37
CA ALA A 191 -13.97 -0.67 15.81
C ALA A 191 -14.66 0.44 16.63
N LYS A 192 -15.15 1.52 15.97
CA LYS A 192 -15.77 2.68 16.61
C LYS A 192 -14.88 3.32 17.69
N LYS A 193 -13.57 3.32 17.41
CA LYS A 193 -12.53 3.94 18.23
C LYS A 193 -11.61 4.77 17.36
N LEU A 194 -10.98 5.77 17.96
CA LEU A 194 -9.97 6.58 17.32
C LEU A 194 -8.69 6.62 18.15
N ILE A 195 -7.60 7.01 17.49
CA ILE A 195 -6.34 7.36 18.12
C ILE A 195 -6.17 8.87 18.00
N VAL A 196 -5.88 9.52 19.11
CA VAL A 196 -5.29 10.87 19.16
C VAL A 196 -3.80 10.70 19.36
N GLN A 197 -3.01 11.23 18.45
CA GLN A 197 -1.55 11.06 18.45
C GLN A 197 -0.87 12.42 18.33
N LYS A 198 0.21 12.62 19.09
CA LYS A 198 1.08 13.79 18.95
C LYS A 198 1.56 13.91 17.52
N PHE A 199 1.43 15.09 16.91
CA PHE A 199 1.97 15.33 15.59
C PHE A 199 3.51 15.31 15.64
N CYS A 200 4.11 14.58 14.71
CA CYS A 200 5.54 14.51 14.52
C CYS A 200 5.90 15.06 13.13
N GLU A 201 6.90 15.91 13.10
CA GLU A 201 7.52 16.37 11.86
C GLU A 201 8.62 15.40 11.43
N GLY A 202 8.75 15.20 10.12
CA GLY A 202 9.79 14.35 9.57
C GLY A 202 9.54 14.02 8.09
N GLU A 203 10.52 13.38 7.48
CA GLU A 203 10.39 12.82 6.15
C GLU A 203 9.58 11.53 6.22
N HIS A 204 8.49 11.47 5.46
CA HIS A 204 7.69 10.27 5.34
C HIS A 204 8.44 9.21 4.53
N MET A 205 8.71 8.10 5.15
CA MET A 205 9.44 6.98 4.58
C MET A 205 8.74 5.65 4.87
N SER A 206 9.07 4.63 4.12
CA SER A 206 8.69 3.26 4.46
C SER A 206 9.84 2.30 4.23
N CYS A 207 9.83 1.20 4.96
CA CYS A 207 10.68 0.04 4.71
C CYS A 207 9.85 -1.07 4.08
N SER A 208 10.22 -1.47 2.86
CA SER A 208 9.65 -2.67 2.24
C SER A 208 10.41 -3.90 2.69
N ILE A 209 9.69 -4.92 3.13
CA ILE A 209 10.25 -6.21 3.54
C ILE A 209 9.55 -7.36 2.83
N ILE A 210 10.23 -8.50 2.74
CA ILE A 210 9.62 -9.77 2.36
C ILE A 210 10.02 -10.86 3.37
N CYS A 211 9.06 -11.68 3.75
CA CYS A 211 9.23 -12.64 4.83
C CYS A 211 8.90 -14.05 4.34
N SER A 212 9.76 -15.01 4.66
CA SER A 212 9.47 -16.43 4.59
C SER A 212 9.41 -17.01 6.00
N LYS A 213 9.14 -18.30 6.11
CA LYS A 213 9.11 -18.99 7.40
C LYS A 213 10.43 -18.88 8.17
N SER A 214 11.57 -18.92 7.46
CA SER A 214 12.91 -18.94 8.09
C SER A 214 13.64 -17.59 8.04
N ARG A 215 13.17 -16.62 7.23
CA ARG A 215 13.91 -15.39 6.96
C ARG A 215 13.02 -14.18 6.76
N VAL A 216 13.42 -13.06 7.36
CA VAL A 216 12.93 -11.72 7.03
C VAL A 216 14.02 -11.00 6.24
N LEU A 217 13.68 -10.52 5.05
CA LEU A 217 14.58 -9.84 4.14
C LEU A 217 14.07 -8.41 3.87
N PRO A 218 14.69 -7.38 4.47
CA PRO A 218 14.45 -6.00 4.08
C PRO A 218 14.90 -5.76 2.64
N LEU A 219 14.06 -5.10 1.85
CA LEU A 219 14.28 -4.88 0.42
C LEU A 219 14.82 -3.48 0.15
N SER A 220 14.15 -2.46 0.69
CA SER A 220 14.52 -1.07 0.47
C SER A 220 13.88 -0.13 1.48
N MET A 221 14.54 1.01 1.69
CA MET A 221 13.90 2.23 2.13
C MET A 221 13.22 2.89 0.94
N ASN A 222 12.07 3.51 1.17
CA ASN A 222 11.29 4.20 0.16
C ASN A 222 10.89 5.58 0.67
N SER A 223 10.88 6.59 -0.20
CA SER A 223 10.24 7.87 0.13
C SER A 223 8.72 7.76 -0.06
N GLN A 224 7.99 8.57 0.70
CA GLN A 224 6.54 8.71 0.54
C GLN A 224 6.18 10.18 0.37
N ARG A 225 5.51 10.51 -0.73
CA ARG A 225 4.97 11.86 -0.96
C ARG A 225 3.57 11.92 -0.38
N ILE A 226 3.47 12.52 0.80
CA ILE A 226 2.21 12.73 1.49
C ILE A 226 1.80 14.19 1.35
N LYS A 227 0.57 14.42 0.89
CA LYS A 227 -0.03 15.75 0.89
C LYS A 227 -0.82 15.93 2.17
N ILE A 228 -0.41 16.94 2.98
CA ILE A 228 -1.09 17.32 4.22
C ILE A 228 -1.77 18.68 3.96
N SER A 229 -2.93 18.66 3.31
CA SER A 229 -3.75 19.86 3.15
C SER A 229 -5.20 19.42 2.89
N GLY A 230 -6.12 19.76 3.80
CA GLY A 230 -7.47 19.24 3.76
C GLY A 230 -7.50 17.74 4.11
N ASN A 231 -7.70 16.89 3.11
CA ASN A 231 -7.54 15.44 3.28
C ASN A 231 -6.07 15.03 3.09
N ILE A 232 -5.58 14.20 3.99
CA ILE A 232 -4.24 13.59 3.85
C ILE A 232 -4.32 12.55 2.73
N SER A 233 -3.36 12.59 1.80
CA SER A 233 -3.33 11.67 0.66
C SER A 233 -1.91 11.30 0.26
N TYR A 234 -1.74 10.04 -0.14
CA TYR A 234 -0.51 9.53 -0.72
C TYR A 234 -0.44 9.89 -2.22
N LEU A 235 0.68 10.43 -2.66
CA LEU A 235 0.91 10.87 -4.04
C LEU A 235 2.01 10.09 -4.76
N GLY A 236 2.47 8.98 -4.16
CA GLY A 236 3.54 8.16 -4.72
C GLY A 236 4.84 8.24 -3.92
N GLY A 237 5.90 7.65 -4.48
CA GLY A 237 7.21 7.58 -3.83
C GLY A 237 8.30 7.07 -4.76
N ILE A 238 9.51 6.97 -4.23
CA ILE A 238 10.71 6.46 -4.92
C ILE A 238 11.27 5.28 -4.14
N SER A 239 11.67 4.22 -4.84
CA SER A 239 12.29 3.01 -4.28
C SER A 239 13.44 2.53 -5.17
N PRO A 240 14.65 2.26 -4.62
CA PRO A 240 15.05 2.59 -3.26
C PRO A 240 15.19 4.09 -3.04
N TYR A 241 15.21 4.52 -1.79
CA TYR A 241 15.47 5.91 -1.41
C TYR A 241 16.57 5.99 -0.34
N PRO A 242 17.54 6.93 -0.45
CA PRO A 242 18.61 7.06 0.54
C PRO A 242 18.06 7.37 1.93
N CYS A 243 18.58 6.69 2.94
CA CYS A 243 18.28 6.94 4.34
C CYS A 243 19.53 6.69 5.18
N VAL A 244 19.89 7.63 6.03
CA VAL A 244 21.09 7.51 6.88
C VAL A 244 20.93 6.44 7.96
N HIS A 245 19.69 6.16 8.38
CA HIS A 245 19.33 5.15 9.40
C HIS A 245 18.91 3.82 8.79
N LYS A 246 19.31 3.56 7.55
CA LYS A 246 18.85 2.37 6.81
C LYS A 246 19.14 1.07 7.58
N GLU A 247 20.31 0.93 8.17
CA GLU A 247 20.72 -0.32 8.81
C GLU A 247 19.93 -0.55 10.10
N GLU A 248 19.72 0.50 10.91
CA GLU A 248 18.89 0.45 12.10
C GLU A 248 17.44 0.13 11.77
N ILE A 249 16.90 0.76 10.72
CA ILE A 249 15.53 0.49 10.26
C ILE A 249 15.40 -0.93 9.74
N PHE A 250 16.39 -1.45 9.02
CA PHE A 250 16.38 -2.82 8.53
C PHE A 250 16.45 -3.85 9.67
N GLU A 251 17.24 -3.58 10.72
CA GLU A 251 17.31 -4.43 11.90
C GLU A 251 15.97 -4.47 12.64
N GLU A 252 15.40 -3.29 12.93
CA GLU A 252 14.10 -3.19 13.60
C GLU A 252 12.95 -3.76 12.78
N SER A 253 12.97 -3.57 11.46
CA SER A 253 11.96 -4.15 10.59
C SER A 253 11.95 -5.67 10.65
N LYS A 254 13.13 -6.32 10.79
CA LYS A 254 13.22 -7.78 11.01
C LYS A 254 12.61 -8.18 12.35
N ASN A 255 12.95 -7.44 13.41
CA ASN A 255 12.47 -7.68 14.75
C ASN A 255 10.93 -7.57 14.82
N ILE A 256 10.37 -6.47 14.29
CA ILE A 256 8.92 -6.23 14.22
C ILE A 256 8.22 -7.33 13.40
N ALA A 257 8.77 -7.68 12.22
CA ALA A 257 8.19 -8.71 11.37
C ALA A 257 8.13 -10.09 12.05
N GLN A 258 9.14 -10.43 12.84
CA GLN A 258 9.17 -11.69 13.61
C GLN A 258 8.13 -11.69 14.74
N ASN A 259 8.01 -10.58 15.48
CA ASN A 259 7.03 -10.46 16.58
C ASN A 259 5.57 -10.43 16.09
N LEU A 260 5.33 -9.89 14.89
CA LEU A 260 4.02 -9.88 14.24
C LEU A 260 3.77 -11.12 13.37
N GLU A 261 4.70 -12.07 13.33
CA GLU A 261 4.63 -13.30 12.53
C GLU A 261 4.31 -13.01 11.04
N LEU A 262 4.91 -11.95 10.46
CA LEU A 262 4.65 -11.58 9.07
C LEU A 262 5.22 -12.62 8.10
N SER A 263 4.52 -12.79 6.97
CA SER A 263 4.97 -13.58 5.82
C SER A 263 4.64 -12.84 4.52
N GLY A 264 5.26 -13.22 3.40
CA GLY A 264 5.09 -12.49 2.15
C GLY A 264 5.64 -11.07 2.20
N PHE A 265 5.12 -10.21 1.34
CA PHE A 265 5.52 -8.80 1.29
C PHE A 265 4.76 -7.97 2.33
N ALA A 266 5.49 -7.06 3.00
CA ALA A 266 4.90 -6.09 3.91
C ALA A 266 5.63 -4.75 3.84
N GLY A 267 4.99 -3.68 4.31
CA GLY A 267 5.54 -2.34 4.44
C GLY A 267 5.49 -1.85 5.88
N ILE A 268 6.53 -1.15 6.32
CA ILE A 268 6.58 -0.49 7.63
C ILE A 268 6.73 1.01 7.38
N ASP A 269 5.74 1.79 7.78
CA ASP A 269 5.71 3.24 7.57
C ASP A 269 6.32 3.99 8.76
N LEU A 270 7.14 4.98 8.46
CA LEU A 270 7.99 5.69 9.38
C LEU A 270 8.00 7.20 9.10
N LEU A 271 8.31 8.00 10.14
CA LEU A 271 8.75 9.38 10.00
C LEU A 271 10.21 9.48 10.48
N VAL A 272 11.08 10.04 9.66
CA VAL A 272 12.50 10.23 9.99
C VAL A 272 12.80 11.72 10.15
N SER A 273 13.30 12.13 11.32
CA SER A 273 13.63 13.53 11.64
C SER A 273 14.91 13.59 12.44
N GLY A 274 16.03 13.96 11.79
CA GLY A 274 17.35 13.86 12.40
C GLY A 274 17.65 12.43 12.87
N ASP A 275 17.97 12.25 14.13
CA ASP A 275 18.24 10.93 14.73
C ASP A 275 16.98 10.20 15.22
N LYS A 276 15.81 10.83 15.09
CA LYS A 276 14.55 10.25 15.54
C LYS A 276 13.86 9.49 14.41
N ILE A 277 13.49 8.24 14.69
CA ILE A 277 12.72 7.38 13.80
C ILE A 277 11.40 7.07 14.49
N SER A 278 10.30 7.67 14.01
CA SER A 278 8.98 7.46 14.57
C SER A 278 8.22 6.42 13.78
N PHE A 279 7.75 5.38 14.46
CA PHE A 279 6.92 4.33 13.89
C PHE A 279 5.49 4.81 13.64
N MET A 280 4.95 4.53 12.46
CA MET A 280 3.60 4.94 12.07
C MET A 280 2.62 3.79 11.96
N GLU A 281 2.94 2.77 11.16
CA GLU A 281 2.11 1.58 10.98
C GLU A 281 2.85 0.43 10.27
N VAL A 282 2.27 -0.76 10.34
CA VAL A 282 2.64 -1.93 9.53
C VAL A 282 1.51 -2.22 8.55
N ASN A 283 1.87 -2.36 7.28
CA ASN A 283 0.98 -2.79 6.21
C ASN A 283 1.27 -4.26 5.89
N PRO A 284 0.49 -5.24 6.36
CA PRO A 284 0.75 -6.67 6.19
C PRO A 284 0.29 -7.16 4.80
N ARG A 285 0.67 -6.47 3.75
CA ARG A 285 0.25 -6.70 2.37
C ARG A 285 1.21 -6.04 1.39
N ILE A 286 1.03 -6.35 0.12
CA ILE A 286 1.67 -5.60 -0.97
C ILE A 286 1.22 -4.13 -0.90
N THR A 287 2.19 -3.21 -0.92
CA THR A 287 1.99 -1.77 -0.89
C THR A 287 2.36 -1.15 -2.24
N THR A 288 2.01 0.11 -2.45
CA THR A 288 2.27 0.83 -3.70
C THR A 288 3.78 0.91 -4.04
N SER A 289 4.67 0.85 -3.04
CA SER A 289 6.12 0.77 -3.24
C SER A 289 6.57 -0.46 -4.03
N PHE A 290 5.81 -1.56 -3.99
CA PHE A 290 6.06 -2.75 -4.80
C PHE A 290 6.11 -2.43 -6.31
N ILE A 291 5.27 -1.50 -6.77
CA ILE A 291 5.25 -1.06 -8.17
C ILE A 291 6.59 -0.45 -8.57
N ALA A 292 7.14 0.44 -7.73
CA ALA A 292 8.45 1.05 -7.96
C ALA A 292 9.57 0.01 -7.90
N LEU A 293 9.52 -0.91 -6.92
CA LEU A 293 10.50 -1.98 -6.77
C LEU A 293 10.50 -2.97 -7.93
N SER A 294 9.34 -3.28 -8.51
CA SER A 294 9.24 -4.20 -9.66
C SER A 294 9.97 -3.70 -10.90
N ASN A 295 10.29 -2.40 -10.99
CA ASN A 295 11.09 -1.84 -12.07
C ASN A 295 12.60 -2.06 -11.90
N VAL A 296 13.07 -2.30 -10.67
CA VAL A 296 14.49 -2.30 -10.31
C VAL A 296 14.98 -3.63 -9.73
N MET A 297 14.07 -4.59 -9.50
CA MET A 297 14.42 -5.92 -9.02
C MET A 297 13.40 -6.97 -9.50
N ARG A 298 13.75 -8.26 -9.33
CA ARG A 298 12.91 -9.39 -9.73
C ARG A 298 11.92 -9.77 -8.63
N THR A 299 10.88 -8.95 -8.46
CA THR A 299 9.90 -9.11 -7.37
C THR A 299 9.08 -10.39 -7.49
N GLY A 300 8.78 -10.87 -8.72
CA GLY A 300 8.03 -12.11 -8.93
C GLY A 300 8.75 -13.35 -8.38
N GLU A 301 10.07 -13.45 -8.58
CA GLU A 301 10.89 -14.53 -8.02
C GLU A 301 10.85 -14.49 -6.48
N LEU A 302 10.91 -13.31 -5.88
CA LEU A 302 10.88 -13.16 -4.42
C LEU A 302 9.52 -13.54 -3.83
N LEU A 303 8.41 -13.17 -4.48
CA LEU A 303 7.07 -13.55 -4.02
C LEU A 303 6.91 -15.08 -3.93
N VAL A 304 7.44 -15.82 -4.90
CA VAL A 304 7.39 -17.28 -4.88
C VAL A 304 8.40 -17.85 -3.87
N SER A 305 9.62 -17.31 -3.81
CA SER A 305 10.64 -17.73 -2.86
C SER A 305 10.21 -17.61 -1.40
N CYS A 306 9.28 -16.69 -1.06
CA CYS A 306 8.81 -16.59 0.33
C CYS A 306 7.93 -17.78 0.73
N VAL A 307 7.15 -18.35 -0.19
CA VAL A 307 6.35 -19.57 0.07
C VAL A 307 7.21 -20.82 0.07
N GLU A 308 8.22 -20.87 -0.80
CA GLU A 308 9.17 -21.99 -0.90
C GLU A 308 10.23 -21.98 0.22
N ASP A 309 10.20 -20.97 1.11
CA ASP A 309 11.19 -20.72 2.16
C ASP A 309 12.64 -20.65 1.62
N SER A 310 12.80 -20.07 0.45
CA SER A 310 14.05 -20.01 -0.31
C SER A 310 14.52 -18.57 -0.60
N LEU A 311 14.15 -17.61 0.27
CA LEU A 311 14.58 -16.22 0.12
C LEU A 311 16.12 -16.09 0.08
N PRO A 312 16.67 -15.26 -0.83
CA PRO A 312 18.11 -15.02 -0.91
C PRO A 312 18.62 -14.28 0.33
N ALA A 313 19.95 -14.27 0.50
CA ALA A 313 20.57 -13.55 1.61
C ALA A 313 20.46 -12.01 1.46
N SER A 314 20.42 -11.53 0.23
CA SER A 314 20.29 -10.10 -0.12
C SER A 314 19.68 -9.96 -1.50
N VAL A 315 19.25 -8.75 -1.82
CA VAL A 315 18.74 -8.39 -3.16
C VAL A 315 19.62 -7.34 -3.83
N ASN A 316 19.67 -7.39 -5.16
CA ASN A 316 20.30 -6.36 -5.97
C ASN A 316 19.23 -5.44 -6.56
N LEU A 317 19.40 -4.14 -6.37
CA LEU A 317 18.55 -3.11 -6.93
C LEU A 317 19.28 -2.42 -8.10
N ASN A 318 18.66 -2.41 -9.28
CA ASN A 318 19.23 -1.86 -10.51
C ASN A 318 18.68 -0.45 -10.80
N GLY A 319 19.20 0.55 -10.09
CA GLY A 319 18.74 1.93 -10.19
C GLY A 319 17.60 2.28 -9.23
N PHE A 320 16.77 3.20 -9.65
CA PHE A 320 15.64 3.77 -8.88
C PHE A 320 14.35 3.59 -9.66
N GLY A 321 13.29 3.17 -8.97
CA GLY A 321 11.93 3.16 -9.46
C GLY A 321 11.11 4.23 -8.77
N SER A 322 10.08 4.73 -9.42
CA SER A 322 9.12 5.64 -8.80
C SER A 322 7.72 5.30 -9.23
N VAL A 323 6.79 5.55 -8.35
CA VAL A 323 5.37 5.60 -8.64
C VAL A 323 4.86 7.00 -8.31
N VAL A 324 4.03 7.57 -9.20
CA VAL A 324 3.42 8.89 -9.00
C VAL A 324 1.95 8.83 -9.33
N ILE A 325 1.14 9.38 -8.44
CA ILE A 325 -0.29 9.52 -8.60
C ILE A 325 -0.59 10.96 -9.00
N PHE A 326 -1.19 11.13 -10.17
CA PHE A 326 -1.63 12.44 -10.67
C PHE A 326 -3.15 12.54 -10.61
N PRO A 327 -3.68 13.53 -9.87
CA PRO A 327 -5.09 13.87 -9.97
C PRO A 327 -5.38 14.47 -11.35
N LEU A 328 -6.49 14.06 -11.95
CA LEU A 328 -6.91 14.58 -13.25
C LEU A 328 -7.57 15.94 -13.13
N LYS A 329 -7.53 16.68 -14.22
CA LYS A 329 -8.34 17.87 -14.40
C LYS A 329 -9.79 17.45 -14.64
N ARG A 330 -10.76 18.13 -14.00
CA ARG A 330 -12.19 17.82 -14.15
C ARG A 330 -12.70 18.11 -15.56
N GLY A 331 -13.65 17.30 -16.04
CA GLY A 331 -14.40 17.55 -17.26
C GLY A 331 -13.73 17.08 -18.55
N TYR A 332 -13.06 15.93 -18.52
CA TYR A 332 -12.39 15.34 -19.68
C TYR A 332 -13.17 14.20 -20.30
N ASP A 333 -13.17 14.20 -21.65
CA ASP A 333 -13.44 13.00 -22.45
C ASP A 333 -12.16 12.14 -22.46
N LEU A 334 -12.22 10.97 -21.78
CA LEU A 334 -11.06 10.07 -21.60
C LEU A 334 -10.79 9.29 -22.88
N ASP A 335 -9.78 9.69 -23.66
CA ASP A 335 -9.28 8.91 -24.78
C ASP A 335 -8.29 7.84 -24.29
N TYR A 336 -8.81 6.71 -23.82
CA TYR A 336 -8.00 5.59 -23.33
C TYR A 336 -6.97 5.10 -24.35
N LYS A 337 -7.27 5.18 -25.67
CA LYS A 337 -6.33 4.74 -26.71
C LYS A 337 -5.05 5.58 -26.70
N LYS A 338 -5.17 6.89 -26.47
CA LYS A 338 -4.01 7.78 -26.37
C LYS A 338 -3.29 7.64 -25.03
N ILE A 339 -4.04 7.51 -23.93
CA ILE A 339 -3.47 7.36 -22.58
C ILE A 339 -2.63 6.08 -22.51
N LEU A 340 -3.14 4.98 -23.04
CA LEU A 340 -2.45 3.68 -23.04
C LEU A 340 -1.24 3.61 -23.99
N GLN A 341 -1.04 4.60 -24.88
CA GLN A 341 0.18 4.72 -25.68
C GLN A 341 1.38 5.30 -24.90
N ILE A 342 1.16 5.77 -23.68
CA ILE A 342 2.21 6.20 -22.76
C ILE A 342 2.63 4.98 -21.93
N PRO A 343 3.80 4.36 -22.21
CA PRO A 343 4.18 3.09 -21.55
C PRO A 343 4.30 3.19 -20.05
N GLU A 344 4.64 4.39 -19.56
CA GLU A 344 4.82 4.68 -18.14
C GLU A 344 3.47 4.79 -17.38
N VAL A 345 2.35 4.92 -18.08
CA VAL A 345 1.01 4.85 -17.45
C VAL A 345 0.71 3.40 -17.10
N ILE A 346 0.82 3.08 -15.83
CA ILE A 346 0.58 1.73 -15.32
C ILE A 346 -0.90 1.49 -15.08
N SER A 347 -1.61 2.52 -14.62
CA SER A 347 -3.06 2.52 -14.48
C SER A 347 -3.62 3.83 -15.05
N PRO A 348 -4.51 3.75 -16.06
CA PRO A 348 -5.24 4.91 -16.53
C PRO A 348 -6.28 5.34 -15.48
N PRO A 349 -6.85 6.52 -15.61
CA PRO A 349 -8.00 6.93 -14.79
C PRO A 349 -9.23 6.10 -15.18
N PHE A 350 -9.98 5.64 -14.18
CA PHE A 350 -11.23 4.88 -14.39
C PHE A 350 -12.48 5.72 -14.14
N SER A 351 -12.32 7.01 -13.82
CA SER A 351 -13.41 7.99 -13.69
C SER A 351 -12.94 9.39 -14.09
N GLU A 352 -13.85 10.26 -14.47
CA GLU A 352 -13.55 11.66 -14.83
C GLU A 352 -12.98 12.49 -13.68
N GLU A 353 -13.25 12.12 -12.44
CA GLU A 353 -12.70 12.75 -11.24
C GLU A 353 -11.54 11.93 -10.63
N GLY A 354 -11.05 10.96 -11.38
CA GLY A 354 -10.07 9.99 -10.90
C GLY A 354 -8.63 10.49 -10.92
N THR A 355 -7.76 9.55 -10.65
CA THR A 355 -6.31 9.71 -10.73
C THR A 355 -5.76 8.81 -11.81
N THR A 356 -4.62 9.16 -12.39
CA THR A 356 -3.79 8.24 -13.17
C THR A 356 -2.53 7.91 -12.38
N LEU A 357 -2.05 6.71 -12.53
CA LEU A 357 -0.84 6.24 -11.86
C LEU A 357 0.22 5.92 -12.91
N ILE A 358 1.38 6.57 -12.78
CA ILE A 358 2.54 6.30 -13.60
C ILE A 358 3.62 5.60 -12.80
N SER A 359 4.47 4.84 -13.50
CA SER A 359 5.67 4.26 -12.94
C SER A 359 6.85 4.49 -13.89
N VAL A 360 7.94 5.00 -13.34
CA VAL A 360 9.18 5.30 -14.09
C VAL A 360 10.38 4.65 -13.41
N LYS A 361 11.47 4.49 -14.17
CA LYS A 361 12.76 4.03 -13.65
C LYS A 361 13.90 4.86 -14.21
N SER A 362 14.98 4.99 -13.43
CA SER A 362 16.21 5.65 -13.85
C SER A 362 17.43 5.05 -13.17
N PRO A 363 18.61 5.08 -13.79
CA PRO A 363 19.86 4.69 -13.12
C PRO A 363 20.25 5.61 -11.97
N SER A 364 19.71 6.82 -11.91
CA SER A 364 20.02 7.80 -10.86
C SER A 364 18.75 8.42 -10.25
N LEU A 365 18.85 8.85 -8.98
CA LEU A 365 17.77 9.52 -8.29
C LEU A 365 17.33 10.82 -8.98
N TYR A 366 18.29 11.61 -9.48
CA TYR A 366 17.98 12.82 -10.24
C TYR A 366 17.24 12.53 -11.54
N GLY A 367 17.64 11.47 -12.26
CA GLY A 367 16.98 11.06 -13.48
C GLY A 367 15.52 10.64 -13.29
N ILE A 368 15.13 10.23 -12.09
CA ILE A 368 13.70 9.96 -11.78
C ILE A 368 12.84 11.22 -11.96
N VAL A 369 13.35 12.39 -11.54
CA VAL A 369 12.63 13.66 -11.69
C VAL A 369 12.46 14.01 -13.17
N ASP A 370 13.50 13.80 -13.97
CA ASP A 370 13.45 14.05 -15.42
C ASP A 370 12.44 13.14 -16.12
N GLU A 371 12.43 11.85 -15.80
CA GLU A 371 11.47 10.88 -16.33
C GLU A 371 10.02 11.26 -15.95
N ILE A 372 9.78 11.63 -14.70
CA ILE A 372 8.46 12.09 -14.24
C ILE A 372 8.03 13.33 -15.04
N ASN A 373 8.91 14.32 -15.23
CA ASN A 373 8.62 15.54 -15.97
C ASN A 373 8.26 15.24 -17.45
N VAL A 374 8.96 14.30 -18.08
CA VAL A 374 8.67 13.86 -19.46
C VAL A 374 7.26 13.28 -19.54
N VAL A 375 6.89 12.38 -18.63
CA VAL A 375 5.55 11.77 -18.61
C VAL A 375 4.49 12.80 -18.29
N GLN A 376 4.74 13.68 -17.32
CA GLN A 376 3.83 14.76 -16.97
C GLN A 376 3.55 15.69 -18.15
N LYS A 377 4.56 15.98 -18.96
CA LYS A 377 4.37 16.75 -20.20
C LYS A 377 3.49 16.00 -21.20
N LYS A 378 3.73 14.70 -21.44
CA LYS A 378 2.87 13.88 -22.31
C LYS A 378 1.39 13.91 -21.85
N LEU A 379 1.15 13.81 -20.54
CA LEU A 379 -0.20 13.87 -19.97
C LEU A 379 -0.85 15.26 -20.11
N ARG A 380 -0.05 16.35 -19.98
CA ARG A 380 -0.53 17.71 -20.27
C ARG A 380 -0.88 17.92 -21.73
N ASP A 381 -0.05 17.41 -22.63
CA ASP A 381 -0.28 17.51 -24.09
C ASP A 381 -1.57 16.77 -24.51
N LEU A 382 -1.97 15.74 -23.77
CA LEU A 382 -3.28 15.09 -23.86
C LEU A 382 -4.40 15.85 -23.13
N GLY A 383 -4.03 16.94 -22.45
CA GLY A 383 -4.95 17.77 -21.69
C GLY A 383 -5.47 17.15 -20.38
N LEU A 384 -4.89 16.10 -19.88
CA LEU A 384 -5.30 15.38 -18.68
C LEU A 384 -4.85 16.07 -17.38
N LEU A 385 -3.79 16.88 -17.45
CA LEU A 385 -3.26 17.63 -16.31
C LEU A 385 -3.33 19.14 -16.57
N CYS A 386 -3.37 19.93 -15.48
CA CYS A 386 -3.27 21.40 -15.53
C CYS A 386 -1.83 21.86 -15.82
#